data_40a748c3c3937c3c4de5a552579a0cc7
#
_entry.id   40a748c3c3937c3c4de5a552579a0cc7
#
_cell.length_a   1.000
_cell.length_b   1.000
_cell.length_c   1.000
_cell.angle_alpha   90.00
_cell.angle_beta   90.00
_cell.angle_gamma   90.00
#
_symmetry.space_group_name_H-M   'P 1'
#
loop_
_entity.id
_entity.type
_entity.pdbx_description
1 polymer ?
#
loop_
_entity_poly.entity_id
_entity_poly.type
_entity_poly.pdbx_seq_one_letter_code
_entity_poly.pdbx_strand_id
1 'polypeptide(L)'
;MPKVPYSQQKEARQQNTAVLLRDLWNHAPLSKAMLAQRNGLTKATVSVICNDLTALGLIREIGRDRTGLGRPGTLLELDPLARCAIGVEISTNFSAVVLTDLCGAPLWRIAALTPAPSSRETLLTQAEALVARGMDQARERGIPLLGIGVAVPGIVDPGPESLVTSSTMGWKELPLK
;
A
#
# COMPACT_ATOMS: atom_id res chain seq x y z
N MET A 1 2.22 11.66 37.87
CA MET A 1 2.16 11.94 36.44
C MET A 1 0.81 11.46 35.91
N PRO A 2 0.04 12.26 35.18
CA PRO A 2 -1.23 11.82 34.62
C PRO A 2 -0.99 10.69 33.62
N LYS A 3 -1.74 9.59 33.73
CA LYS A 3 -1.72 8.49 32.75
C LYS A 3 -2.30 9.00 31.43
N VAL A 4 -1.52 8.90 30.35
CA VAL A 4 -2.01 9.21 29.00
C VAL A 4 -3.21 8.29 28.69
N PRO A 5 -4.34 8.81 28.19
CA PRO A 5 -5.52 8.01 27.84
C PRO A 5 -5.15 6.90 26.84
N TYR A 6 -5.79 5.72 26.97
CA TYR A 6 -5.53 4.55 26.13
C TYR A 6 -5.71 4.83 24.63
N SER A 7 -6.67 5.69 24.26
CA SER A 7 -6.88 6.14 22.87
C SER A 7 -5.66 6.85 22.30
N GLN A 8 -5.07 7.78 23.06
CA GLN A 8 -3.88 8.53 22.64
C GLN A 8 -2.64 7.61 22.49
N GLN A 9 -2.51 6.60 23.35
CA GLN A 9 -1.41 5.63 23.24
C GLN A 9 -1.56 4.78 21.98
N LYS A 10 -2.78 4.38 21.63
CA LYS A 10 -3.08 3.62 20.41
C LYS A 10 -2.79 4.45 19.15
N GLU A 11 -3.22 5.70 19.13
CA GLU A 11 -2.97 6.63 18.02
C GLU A 11 -1.47 6.88 17.82
N ALA A 12 -0.75 7.16 18.91
CA ALA A 12 0.71 7.34 18.86
C ALA A 12 1.43 6.10 18.34
N ARG A 13 0.96 4.89 18.75
CA ARG A 13 1.52 3.64 18.24
C ARG A 13 1.26 3.47 16.74
N GLN A 14 0.06 3.76 16.26
CA GLN A 14 -0.28 3.71 14.83
C GLN A 14 0.58 4.68 14.01
N GLN A 15 0.73 5.92 14.48
CA GLN A 15 1.59 6.91 13.84
C GLN A 15 3.05 6.45 13.78
N ASN A 16 3.60 5.97 14.89
CA ASN A 16 4.96 5.45 14.93
C ASN A 16 5.14 4.26 13.99
N THR A 17 4.17 3.35 13.93
CA THR A 17 4.19 2.20 13.01
C THR A 17 4.23 2.66 11.55
N ALA A 18 3.38 3.62 11.18
CA ALA A 18 3.33 4.17 9.83
C ALA A 18 4.65 4.86 9.44
N VAL A 19 5.26 5.59 10.39
CA VAL A 19 6.56 6.24 10.18
C VAL A 19 7.67 5.21 9.95
N LEU A 20 7.73 4.14 10.74
CA LEU A 20 8.75 3.09 10.58
C LEU A 20 8.56 2.30 9.27
N LEU A 21 7.32 1.98 8.88
CA LEU A 21 7.04 1.32 7.61
C LEU A 21 7.47 2.21 6.42
N ARG A 22 7.18 3.50 6.48
CA ARG A 22 7.61 4.46 5.44
C ARG A 22 9.12 4.58 5.36
N ASP A 23 9.82 4.59 6.50
CA ASP A 23 11.28 4.66 6.52
C ASP A 23 11.90 3.38 5.94
N LEU A 24 11.35 2.20 6.25
CA LEU A 24 11.74 0.94 5.62
C LEU A 24 11.45 0.93 4.11
N TRP A 25 10.28 1.42 3.70
CA TRP A 25 9.95 1.52 2.28
C TRP A 25 10.98 2.31 1.47
N ASN A 26 11.41 3.44 2.03
CA ASN A 26 12.25 4.38 1.30
C ASN A 26 13.75 4.11 1.44
N HIS A 27 14.18 3.43 2.51
CA HIS A 27 15.59 3.40 2.90
C HIS A 27 16.09 2.03 3.36
N ALA A 28 15.27 0.97 3.24
CA ALA A 28 15.75 -0.37 3.60
C ALA A 28 17.01 -0.75 2.79
N PRO A 29 17.91 -1.54 3.40
CA PRO A 29 17.76 -2.21 4.69
C PRO A 29 18.18 -1.33 5.88
N LEU A 30 17.45 -1.40 7.01
CA LEU A 30 17.71 -0.62 8.22
C LEU A 30 17.72 -1.52 9.46
N SER A 31 18.65 -1.26 10.39
CA SER A 31 18.61 -1.90 11.71
C SER A 31 17.63 -1.19 12.64
N LYS A 32 17.17 -1.89 13.71
CA LYS A 32 16.31 -1.26 14.74
C LYS A 32 16.96 -0.02 15.37
N ALA A 33 18.28 0.01 15.47
CA ALA A 33 19.02 1.16 15.99
C ALA A 33 18.96 2.35 15.02
N MET A 34 19.15 2.11 13.72
CA MET A 34 19.01 3.13 12.68
C MET A 34 17.59 3.68 12.62
N LEU A 35 16.58 2.82 12.66
CA LEU A 35 15.18 3.23 12.71
C LEU A 35 14.88 4.12 13.94
N ALA A 36 15.41 3.76 15.11
CA ALA A 36 15.24 4.56 16.33
C ALA A 36 15.89 5.97 16.19
N GLN A 37 17.10 6.01 15.68
CA GLN A 37 17.85 7.26 15.50
C GLN A 37 17.18 8.17 14.46
N ARG A 38 16.82 7.63 13.29
CA ARG A 38 16.22 8.38 12.17
C ARG A 38 14.87 8.99 12.53
N ASN A 39 14.08 8.30 13.35
CA ASN A 39 12.71 8.71 13.67
C ASN A 39 12.56 9.32 15.07
N GLY A 40 13.66 9.53 15.82
CA GLY A 40 13.60 10.10 17.16
C GLY A 40 12.85 9.25 18.18
N LEU A 41 12.75 7.94 17.94
CA LEU A 41 12.04 7.00 18.80
C LEU A 41 13.00 6.26 19.75
N THR A 42 12.46 5.79 20.88
CA THR A 42 13.26 4.94 21.77
C THR A 42 13.51 3.56 21.14
N LYS A 43 14.65 2.95 21.46
CA LYS A 43 14.96 1.57 21.01
C LYS A 43 13.89 0.56 21.47
N ALA A 44 13.30 0.78 22.64
CA ALA A 44 12.24 -0.08 23.17
C ALA A 44 10.98 0.03 22.30
N THR A 45 10.53 1.24 21.95
CA THR A 45 9.37 1.46 21.07
C THR A 45 9.57 0.81 19.72
N VAL A 46 10.73 1.05 19.08
CA VAL A 46 11.04 0.46 17.77
C VAL A 46 11.10 -1.07 17.85
N SER A 47 11.69 -1.63 18.92
CA SER A 47 11.77 -3.08 19.08
C SER A 47 10.39 -3.73 19.18
N VAL A 48 9.47 -3.14 19.95
CA VAL A 48 8.09 -3.65 20.06
C VAL A 48 7.39 -3.60 18.70
N ILE A 49 7.43 -2.45 18.00
CA ILE A 49 6.78 -2.31 16.69
C ILE A 49 7.39 -3.27 15.66
N CYS A 50 8.72 -3.36 15.56
CA CYS A 50 9.36 -4.28 14.61
C CYS A 50 9.03 -5.74 14.91
N ASN A 51 8.95 -6.15 16.18
CA ASN A 51 8.56 -7.52 16.53
C ASN A 51 7.12 -7.82 16.09
N ASP A 52 6.18 -6.87 16.26
CA ASP A 52 4.81 -7.02 15.78
C ASP A 52 4.77 -7.12 14.25
N LEU A 53 5.50 -6.24 13.55
CA LEU A 53 5.55 -6.26 12.08
C LEU A 53 6.16 -7.57 11.54
N THR A 54 7.18 -8.11 12.23
CA THR A 54 7.76 -9.43 11.90
C THR A 54 6.76 -10.54 12.15
N ALA A 55 6.03 -10.52 13.28
CA ALA A 55 5.01 -11.52 13.59
C ALA A 55 3.84 -11.49 12.58
N LEU A 56 3.53 -10.31 12.00
CA LEU A 56 2.56 -10.14 10.92
C LEU A 56 3.12 -10.51 9.53
N GLY A 57 4.41 -10.86 9.44
CA GLY A 57 5.10 -11.17 8.20
C GLY A 57 5.29 -9.96 7.27
N LEU A 58 5.14 -8.72 7.78
CA LEU A 58 5.25 -7.50 6.96
C LEU A 58 6.69 -7.06 6.74
N ILE A 59 7.60 -7.44 7.65
CA ILE A 59 9.03 -7.19 7.53
C ILE A 59 9.80 -8.49 7.78
N ARG A 60 10.99 -8.58 7.20
CA ARG A 60 11.89 -9.72 7.34
C ARG A 60 13.31 -9.30 7.65
N GLU A 61 14.07 -10.21 8.22
CA GLU A 61 15.51 -10.07 8.49
C GLU A 61 16.32 -10.53 7.26
N ILE A 62 17.26 -9.70 6.80
CA ILE A 62 18.06 -9.98 5.60
C ILE A 62 19.56 -10.07 5.85
N GLY A 63 19.99 -9.92 7.10
CA GLY A 63 21.42 -10.02 7.44
C GLY A 63 21.78 -9.20 8.65
N ARG A 64 23.09 -8.93 8.80
CA ARG A 64 23.62 -8.15 9.90
C ARG A 64 24.39 -6.95 9.37
N ASP A 65 24.17 -5.81 10.00
CA ASP A 65 24.97 -4.60 9.78
C ASP A 65 26.36 -4.81 10.37
N ARG A 66 27.36 -4.79 9.50
CA ARG A 66 28.80 -4.92 9.87
C ARG A 66 29.55 -3.61 9.74
N THR A 67 28.87 -2.49 9.45
CA THR A 67 29.49 -1.19 9.16
C THR A 67 29.75 -0.35 10.42
N GLY A 68 29.16 -0.68 11.56
CA GLY A 68 29.27 0.10 12.79
C GLY A 68 30.27 -0.45 13.81
N LEU A 69 30.83 0.45 14.65
CA LEU A 69 31.56 0.10 15.87
C LEU A 69 30.54 -0.41 16.93
N GLY A 70 30.51 -1.72 17.18
CA GLY A 70 29.64 -2.32 18.20
C GLY A 70 29.10 -3.69 17.77
N ARG A 71 28.14 -4.22 18.57
CA ARG A 71 27.47 -5.49 18.23
C ARG A 71 26.66 -5.31 16.94
N PRO A 72 26.89 -6.12 15.90
CA PRO A 72 26.15 -6.02 14.64
C PRO A 72 24.64 -6.07 14.83
N GLY A 73 23.93 -5.06 14.33
CA GLY A 73 22.46 -5.02 14.32
C GLY A 73 21.89 -5.91 13.22
N THR A 74 20.73 -6.51 13.45
CA THR A 74 19.97 -7.20 12.39
C THR A 74 19.38 -6.17 11.43
N LEU A 75 19.57 -6.36 10.14
CA LEU A 75 19.00 -5.54 9.09
C LEU A 75 17.60 -6.05 8.72
N LEU A 76 16.67 -5.12 8.60
CA LEU A 76 15.25 -5.33 8.32
C LEU A 76 14.87 -4.67 6.99
N GLU A 77 13.98 -5.32 6.26
CA GLU A 77 13.30 -4.74 5.10
C GLU A 77 11.82 -5.14 5.09
N LEU A 78 11.00 -4.51 4.26
CA LEU A 78 9.65 -5.00 3.98
C LEU A 78 9.74 -6.36 3.28
N ASP A 79 8.86 -7.29 3.62
CA ASP A 79 8.72 -8.51 2.83
C ASP A 79 7.84 -8.21 1.61
N PRO A 80 8.39 -8.20 0.37
CA PRO A 80 7.65 -7.86 -0.82
C PRO A 80 6.40 -8.71 -1.03
N LEU A 81 6.46 -9.99 -0.68
CA LEU A 81 5.36 -10.92 -0.87
C LEU A 81 4.41 -11.03 0.33
N ALA A 82 4.60 -10.22 1.37
CA ALA A 82 3.68 -10.20 2.52
C ALA A 82 2.26 -9.82 2.14
N ARG A 83 2.11 -8.88 1.22
CA ARG A 83 0.82 -8.33 0.74
C ARG A 83 0.97 -7.88 -0.71
N CYS A 84 -0.17 -7.75 -1.38
CA CYS A 84 -0.24 -7.15 -2.72
C CYS A 84 -1.32 -6.06 -2.76
N ALA A 85 -1.27 -5.23 -3.78
CA ALA A 85 -2.28 -4.22 -4.05
C ALA A 85 -2.65 -4.22 -5.54
N ILE A 86 -3.89 -3.85 -5.86
CA ILE A 86 -4.34 -3.66 -7.23
C ILE A 86 -4.46 -2.17 -7.50
N GLY A 87 -3.81 -1.70 -8.55
CA GLY A 87 -4.04 -0.39 -9.16
C GLY A 87 -4.90 -0.53 -10.40
N VAL A 88 -5.92 0.31 -10.53
CA VAL A 88 -6.83 0.35 -11.68
C VAL A 88 -6.78 1.74 -12.29
N GLU A 89 -6.61 1.84 -13.60
CA GLU A 89 -6.78 3.07 -14.36
C GLU A 89 -7.96 2.91 -15.30
N ILE A 90 -8.92 3.83 -15.23
CA ILE A 90 -10.06 3.92 -16.14
C ILE A 90 -9.93 5.22 -16.93
N SER A 91 -9.77 5.10 -18.24
CA SER A 91 -9.65 6.21 -19.17
C SER A 91 -10.73 6.15 -20.25
N THR A 92 -10.81 7.18 -21.10
CA THR A 92 -11.83 7.27 -22.16
C THR A 92 -11.70 6.20 -23.24
N ASN A 93 -10.48 5.68 -23.45
CA ASN A 93 -10.16 4.78 -24.55
C ASN A 93 -9.46 3.48 -24.12
N PHE A 94 -9.20 3.31 -22.83
CA PHE A 94 -8.64 2.07 -22.27
C PHE A 94 -8.94 1.95 -20.77
N SER A 95 -8.85 0.74 -20.27
CA SER A 95 -8.72 0.43 -18.85
C SER A 95 -7.50 -0.43 -18.61
N ALA A 96 -6.79 -0.21 -17.53
CA ALA A 96 -5.61 -0.97 -17.16
C ALA A 96 -5.65 -1.40 -15.69
N VAL A 97 -5.10 -2.56 -15.40
CA VAL A 97 -4.96 -3.09 -14.04
C VAL A 97 -3.54 -3.57 -13.84
N VAL A 98 -2.96 -3.23 -12.70
CA VAL A 98 -1.68 -3.73 -12.22
C VAL A 98 -1.84 -4.36 -10.85
N LEU A 99 -1.26 -5.53 -10.65
CA LEU A 99 -1.04 -6.15 -9.35
C LEU A 99 0.39 -5.85 -8.94
N THR A 100 0.59 -5.26 -7.77
CA THR A 100 1.92 -4.97 -7.23
C THR A 100 2.16 -5.78 -5.95
N ASP A 101 3.42 -6.02 -5.64
CA ASP A 101 3.82 -6.48 -4.32
C ASP A 101 3.73 -5.35 -3.27
N LEU A 102 4.10 -5.64 -2.01
CA LEU A 102 4.08 -4.66 -0.92
C LEU A 102 5.05 -3.49 -1.17
N CYS A 103 6.10 -3.68 -1.95
CA CYS A 103 7.09 -2.66 -2.28
C CYS A 103 6.75 -1.87 -3.55
N GLY A 104 5.60 -2.16 -4.20
CA GLY A 104 5.15 -1.48 -5.41
C GLY A 104 5.73 -2.05 -6.71
N ALA A 105 6.50 -3.15 -6.65
CA ALA A 105 6.98 -3.81 -7.85
C ALA A 105 5.83 -4.55 -8.55
N PRO A 106 5.68 -4.42 -9.90
CA PRO A 106 4.60 -5.06 -10.61
C PRO A 106 4.79 -6.58 -10.67
N LEU A 107 3.79 -7.32 -10.19
CA LEU A 107 3.71 -8.79 -10.27
C LEU A 107 2.96 -9.27 -11.53
N TRP A 108 1.99 -8.48 -11.98
CA TRP A 108 1.18 -8.75 -13.15
C TRP A 108 0.49 -7.47 -13.63
N ARG A 109 0.20 -7.38 -14.90
CA ARG A 109 -0.53 -6.26 -15.50
C ARG A 109 -1.34 -6.71 -16.71
N ILE A 110 -2.42 -5.98 -16.96
CA ILE A 110 -3.26 -6.11 -18.15
C ILE A 110 -3.84 -4.74 -18.51
N ALA A 111 -4.04 -4.53 -19.80
CA ALA A 111 -4.80 -3.40 -20.30
C ALA A 111 -5.72 -3.85 -21.43
N ALA A 112 -6.84 -3.18 -21.59
CA ALA A 112 -7.78 -3.39 -22.66
C ALA A 112 -8.20 -2.04 -23.26
N LEU A 113 -8.17 -1.92 -24.58
CA LEU A 113 -8.71 -0.77 -25.29
C LEU A 113 -10.23 -0.79 -25.19
N THR A 114 -10.81 0.39 -25.06
CA THR A 114 -12.26 0.57 -25.07
C THR A 114 -12.65 1.17 -26.43
N PRO A 115 -13.47 0.50 -27.23
CA PRO A 115 -13.94 1.04 -28.50
C PRO A 115 -14.73 2.35 -28.27
N ALA A 116 -14.49 3.36 -29.08
CA ALA A 116 -15.25 4.61 -29.05
C ALA A 116 -16.39 4.58 -30.09
N PRO A 117 -17.57 5.15 -29.78
CA PRO A 117 -17.99 5.74 -28.52
C PRO A 117 -18.36 4.66 -27.48
N SER A 118 -17.99 4.90 -26.21
CA SER A 118 -18.28 3.97 -25.13
C SER A 118 -19.17 4.60 -24.08
N SER A 119 -20.15 3.84 -23.61
CA SER A 119 -20.98 4.28 -22.48
C SER A 119 -20.21 4.14 -21.16
N ARG A 120 -20.68 4.84 -20.13
CA ARG A 120 -20.16 4.70 -18.76
C ARG A 120 -20.20 3.26 -18.30
N GLU A 121 -21.31 2.58 -18.55
CA GLU A 121 -21.53 1.19 -18.18
C GLU A 121 -20.49 0.25 -18.82
N THR A 122 -20.18 0.49 -20.10
CA THR A 122 -19.15 -0.29 -20.82
C THR A 122 -17.77 -0.12 -20.16
N LEU A 123 -17.40 1.10 -19.82
CA LEU A 123 -16.11 1.39 -19.15
C LEU A 123 -16.01 0.74 -17.78
N LEU A 124 -17.06 0.81 -16.97
CA LEU A 124 -17.11 0.21 -15.64
C LEU A 124 -17.08 -1.30 -15.70
N THR A 125 -17.92 -1.91 -16.56
CA THR A 125 -17.95 -3.38 -16.75
C THR A 125 -16.60 -3.91 -17.22
N GLN A 126 -15.93 -3.20 -18.14
CA GLN A 126 -14.59 -3.57 -18.57
C GLN A 126 -13.58 -3.49 -17.42
N ALA A 127 -13.60 -2.42 -16.64
CA ALA A 127 -12.71 -2.25 -15.48
C ALA A 127 -12.95 -3.34 -14.43
N GLU A 128 -14.21 -3.65 -14.10
CA GLU A 128 -14.59 -4.73 -13.18
C GLU A 128 -14.07 -6.10 -13.64
N ALA A 129 -14.20 -6.41 -14.94
CA ALA A 129 -13.69 -7.66 -15.48
C ALA A 129 -12.15 -7.76 -15.38
N LEU A 130 -11.43 -6.63 -15.57
CA LEU A 130 -9.97 -6.60 -15.42
C LEU A 130 -9.56 -6.71 -13.96
N VAL A 131 -10.29 -6.07 -13.05
CA VAL A 131 -10.07 -6.17 -11.59
C VAL A 131 -10.26 -7.61 -11.12
N ALA A 132 -11.33 -8.28 -11.55
CA ALA A 132 -11.57 -9.68 -11.22
C ALA A 132 -10.38 -10.56 -11.62
N ARG A 133 -9.80 -10.36 -12.81
CA ARG A 133 -8.58 -11.05 -13.23
C ARG A 133 -7.38 -10.73 -12.33
N GLY A 134 -7.22 -9.48 -11.91
CA GLY A 134 -6.18 -9.08 -10.96
C GLY A 134 -6.33 -9.76 -9.59
N MET A 135 -7.58 -9.90 -9.11
CA MET A 135 -7.89 -10.62 -7.87
C MET A 135 -7.58 -12.12 -7.98
N ASP A 136 -7.88 -12.74 -9.14
CA ASP A 136 -7.52 -14.12 -9.39
C ASP A 136 -6.01 -14.32 -9.40
N GLN A 137 -5.25 -13.38 -9.99
CA GLN A 137 -3.79 -13.38 -9.97
C GLN A 137 -3.20 -13.26 -8.56
N ALA A 138 -3.81 -12.47 -7.68
CA ALA A 138 -3.40 -12.40 -6.27
C ALA A 138 -3.69 -13.73 -5.55
N ARG A 139 -4.87 -14.32 -5.79
CA ARG A 139 -5.30 -15.60 -5.20
C ARG A 139 -4.40 -16.76 -5.65
N GLU A 140 -4.10 -16.86 -6.94
CA GLU A 140 -3.22 -17.89 -7.51
C GLU A 140 -1.81 -17.85 -6.91
N ARG A 141 -1.32 -16.65 -6.55
CA ARG A 141 -0.02 -16.47 -5.89
C ARG A 141 -0.07 -16.68 -4.38
N GLY A 142 -1.25 -16.81 -3.79
CA GLY A 142 -1.43 -16.92 -2.35
C GLY A 142 -1.02 -15.65 -1.57
N ILE A 143 -1.00 -14.47 -2.23
CA ILE A 143 -0.60 -13.22 -1.60
C ILE A 143 -1.85 -12.45 -1.16
N PRO A 144 -2.02 -12.14 0.14
CA PRO A 144 -3.19 -11.42 0.62
C PRO A 144 -3.27 -10.00 0.05
N LEU A 145 -4.46 -9.64 -0.45
CA LEU A 145 -4.72 -8.33 -1.03
C LEU A 145 -4.94 -7.28 0.08
N LEU A 146 -4.24 -6.15 0.01
CA LEU A 146 -4.43 -4.99 0.89
C LEU A 146 -5.65 -4.16 0.49
N GLY A 147 -5.86 -4.00 -0.81
CA GLY A 147 -6.93 -3.17 -1.34
C GLY A 147 -6.74 -2.84 -2.82
N ILE A 148 -7.68 -2.04 -3.33
CA ILE A 148 -7.74 -1.61 -4.71
C ILE A 148 -7.68 -0.09 -4.74
N GLY A 149 -6.75 0.48 -5.49
CA GLY A 149 -6.68 1.89 -5.79
C GLY A 149 -7.20 2.16 -7.20
N VAL A 150 -8.07 3.15 -7.37
CA VAL A 150 -8.64 3.51 -8.68
C VAL A 150 -8.18 4.90 -9.08
N ALA A 151 -7.66 5.02 -10.29
CA ALA A 151 -7.31 6.28 -10.93
C ALA A 151 -8.28 6.56 -12.08
N VAL A 152 -8.85 7.76 -12.09
CA VAL A 152 -9.76 8.25 -13.13
C VAL A 152 -9.40 9.69 -13.47
N PRO A 153 -9.57 10.15 -14.73
CA PRO A 153 -9.39 11.56 -15.08
C PRO A 153 -10.58 12.36 -14.51
N GLY A 154 -10.35 13.14 -13.43
CA GLY A 154 -11.42 13.93 -12.81
C GLY A 154 -11.08 14.41 -11.41
N ILE A 155 -12.08 14.97 -10.75
CA ILE A 155 -12.02 15.41 -9.36
C ILE A 155 -12.73 14.38 -8.51
N VAL A 156 -12.08 13.92 -7.47
CA VAL A 156 -12.65 12.98 -6.50
C VAL A 156 -12.98 13.74 -5.23
N ASP A 157 -14.25 13.72 -4.83
CA ASP A 157 -14.66 14.17 -3.50
C ASP A 157 -14.28 13.07 -2.49
N PRO A 158 -13.43 13.37 -1.49
CA PRO A 158 -12.96 12.38 -0.52
C PRO A 158 -14.03 11.96 0.51
N GLY A 159 -15.28 12.35 0.32
CA GLY A 159 -16.41 11.93 1.15
C GLY A 159 -16.61 10.40 1.22
N PRO A 160 -17.56 9.92 2.03
CA PRO A 160 -17.76 8.48 2.28
C PRO A 160 -18.05 7.68 1.00
N GLU A 161 -18.58 8.28 -0.04
CA GLU A 161 -18.93 7.62 -1.30
C GLU A 161 -17.87 7.78 -2.39
N SER A 162 -16.82 8.59 -2.14
CA SER A 162 -15.77 8.89 -3.14
C SER A 162 -16.37 9.25 -4.51
N LEU A 163 -17.20 10.31 -4.53
CA LEU A 163 -17.88 10.76 -5.75
C LEU A 163 -16.87 11.30 -6.77
N VAL A 164 -16.97 10.85 -8.00
CA VAL A 164 -16.12 11.30 -9.11
C VAL A 164 -16.90 12.17 -10.06
N THR A 165 -16.35 13.36 -10.34
CA THR A 165 -16.82 14.25 -11.41
C THR A 165 -15.73 14.39 -12.46
N SER A 166 -16.04 14.02 -13.69
CA SER A 166 -15.11 14.03 -14.82
C SER A 166 -15.78 14.66 -16.04
N SER A 167 -15.34 15.83 -16.45
CA SER A 167 -15.80 16.47 -17.69
C SER A 167 -15.37 15.67 -18.93
N THR A 168 -14.17 15.11 -18.89
CA THR A 168 -13.61 14.31 -20.00
C THR A 168 -14.41 13.02 -20.25
N MET A 169 -14.93 12.40 -19.19
CA MET A 169 -15.72 11.18 -19.27
C MET A 169 -17.23 11.42 -19.23
N GLY A 170 -17.65 12.67 -19.05
CA GLY A 170 -19.06 13.02 -18.90
C GLY A 170 -19.69 12.52 -17.59
N TRP A 171 -18.86 12.20 -16.57
CA TRP A 171 -19.35 11.70 -15.29
C TRP A 171 -19.66 12.83 -14.32
N LYS A 172 -20.79 12.72 -13.63
CA LYS A 172 -21.19 13.62 -12.56
C LYS A 172 -21.47 12.80 -11.31
N GLU A 173 -20.77 13.13 -10.23
CA GLU A 173 -20.98 12.54 -8.89
C GLU A 173 -21.13 11.00 -8.91
N LEU A 174 -20.27 10.33 -9.67
CA LEU A 174 -20.27 8.86 -9.76
C LEU A 174 -19.63 8.26 -8.50
N PRO A 175 -20.35 7.45 -7.69
CA PRO A 175 -19.75 6.75 -6.58
C PRO A 175 -18.84 5.62 -7.09
N LEU A 176 -17.61 5.54 -6.55
CA LEU A 176 -16.64 4.48 -6.87
C LEU A 176 -16.32 3.57 -5.68
N LYS A 177 -17.12 3.62 -4.62
CA LYS A 177 -17.04 2.70 -3.48
C LYS A 177 -18.10 1.64 -3.55
#